data_1af7cd9416133041dbc2665b05999446
#
_entry.id   1af7cd9416133041dbc2665b05999446
#
_cell.length_a   1.000
_cell.length_b   1.000
_cell.length_c   1.000
_cell.angle_alpha   90.00
_cell.angle_beta   90.00
_cell.angle_gamma   90.00
#
_symmetry.space_group_name_H-M   'P 1'
#
loop_
_entity.id
_entity.type
_entity.pdbx_description
1 polymer ?
#
loop_
_entity_poly.entity_id
_entity_poly.type
_entity_poly.pdbx_seq_one_letter_code
_entity_poly.pdbx_strand_id
1 'polypeptide(L)'
;MISSNLVEQIFKSASISRWNDYPKMVSLVELDKQAHKFIIAYFIASFEWDVDINYVIEAGIFEFLARIVVTDIRPDVFHQIQKTKKKKINEWVLSVLESDLLPIQNGEFLERFKKYLNSKDHKKEAVILKAASYLSTRWEFNIVYQ
;
A
#
# COMPACT_ATOMS: atom_id res chain seq x y z
N MET A 1 11.94 -18.28 1.86
CA MET A 1 12.46 -17.63 3.09
C MET A 1 12.34 -16.13 2.90
N ILE A 2 11.88 -15.37 3.90
CA ILE A 2 11.76 -13.90 3.84
C ILE A 2 13.17 -13.33 4.04
N SER A 3 13.54 -12.29 3.27
CA SER A 3 14.84 -11.62 3.43
C SER A 3 14.87 -10.76 4.71
N SER A 4 16.04 -10.63 5.33
CA SER A 4 16.23 -9.71 6.47
C SER A 4 15.91 -8.27 6.09
N ASN A 5 16.29 -7.86 4.87
CA ASN A 5 16.00 -6.52 4.36
C ASN A 5 14.50 -6.23 4.29
N LEU A 6 13.69 -7.20 3.82
CA LEU A 6 12.25 -7.02 3.77
C LEU A 6 11.67 -6.86 5.18
N VAL A 7 12.09 -7.70 6.12
CA VAL A 7 11.65 -7.61 7.53
C VAL A 7 12.00 -6.26 8.12
N GLU A 8 13.23 -5.79 7.90
CA GLU A 8 13.68 -4.47 8.36
C GLU A 8 12.83 -3.34 7.78
N GLN A 9 12.52 -3.38 6.47
CA GLN A 9 11.69 -2.37 5.83
C GLN A 9 10.23 -2.38 6.35
N ILE A 10 9.68 -3.56 6.62
CA ILE A 10 8.36 -3.67 7.25
C ILE A 10 8.37 -2.96 8.61
N PHE A 11 9.37 -3.18 9.45
CA PHE A 11 9.48 -2.47 10.73
C PHE A 11 9.75 -0.97 10.56
N LYS A 12 10.56 -0.56 9.60
CA LYS A 12 10.81 0.85 9.29
C LYS A 12 9.54 1.60 8.87
N SER A 13 8.54 0.91 8.35
CA SER A 13 7.26 1.53 8.00
C SER A 13 6.55 2.20 9.20
N ALA A 14 6.85 1.74 10.42
CA ALA A 14 6.39 2.38 11.67
C ALA A 14 7.06 3.75 11.93
N SER A 15 8.13 4.08 11.22
CA SER A 15 8.83 5.36 11.30
C SER A 15 8.52 6.29 10.12
N ILE A 16 7.76 5.82 9.11
CA ILE A 16 7.33 6.66 7.99
C ILE A 16 6.19 7.55 8.47
N SER A 17 6.52 8.78 8.80
CA SER A 17 5.55 9.76 9.29
C SER A 17 4.60 10.21 8.18
N ARG A 18 3.35 10.45 8.54
CA ARG A 18 2.28 10.92 7.65
C ARG A 18 1.82 12.31 8.04
N TRP A 19 1.21 13.04 7.13
CA TRP A 19 0.70 14.40 7.37
C TRP A 19 1.80 15.38 7.81
N ASN A 20 2.99 15.27 7.23
CA ASN A 20 4.13 16.10 7.63
C ASN A 20 3.96 17.57 7.29
N ASP A 21 3.08 17.89 6.35
CA ASP A 21 2.77 19.27 5.93
C ASP A 21 1.79 19.99 6.89
N TYR A 22 1.27 19.27 7.90
CA TYR A 22 0.26 19.80 8.81
C TYR A 22 0.72 19.73 10.26
N PRO A 23 0.43 20.77 11.07
CA PRO A 23 0.63 20.68 12.51
C PRO A 23 -0.29 19.58 13.07
N LYS A 24 0.30 18.64 13.80
CA LYS A 24 -0.44 17.51 14.38
C LYS A 24 0.01 17.25 15.81
N MET A 25 -0.94 16.96 16.68
CA MET A 25 -0.68 16.65 18.10
C MET A 25 -0.38 15.17 18.34
N VAL A 26 -0.68 14.32 17.36
CA VAL A 26 -0.44 12.87 17.42
C VAL A 26 0.48 12.42 16.30
N SER A 27 1.32 11.44 16.59
CA SER A 27 2.14 10.80 15.57
C SER A 27 1.26 9.86 14.74
N LEU A 28 1.22 10.09 13.44
CA LEU A 28 0.56 9.22 12.48
C LEU A 28 1.62 8.61 11.58
N VAL A 29 1.65 7.30 11.47
CA VAL A 29 2.63 6.56 10.68
C VAL A 29 2.00 5.72 9.59
N GLU A 30 2.77 5.39 8.58
CA GLU A 30 2.26 4.63 7.42
C GLU A 30 1.76 3.24 7.84
N LEU A 31 2.43 2.58 8.79
CA LEU A 31 2.02 1.26 9.27
C LEU A 31 0.60 1.28 9.86
N ASP A 32 0.27 2.27 10.69
CA ASP A 32 -1.07 2.38 11.30
C ASP A 32 -2.15 2.54 10.24
N LYS A 33 -1.91 3.41 9.26
CA LYS A 33 -2.84 3.58 8.15
C LYS A 33 -3.04 2.30 7.36
N GLN A 34 -1.97 1.58 7.08
CA GLN A 34 -2.07 0.33 6.33
C GLN A 34 -2.78 -0.76 7.15
N ALA A 35 -2.52 -0.85 8.45
CA ALA A 35 -3.22 -1.77 9.33
C ALA A 35 -4.73 -1.50 9.36
N HIS A 36 -5.15 -0.26 9.55
CA HIS A 36 -6.57 0.14 9.48
C HIS A 36 -7.18 -0.21 8.11
N LYS A 37 -6.50 0.12 7.03
CA LYS A 37 -6.94 -0.20 5.68
C LYS A 37 -7.14 -1.69 5.47
N PHE A 38 -6.19 -2.53 5.91
CA PHE A 38 -6.28 -3.99 5.78
C PHE A 38 -7.50 -4.55 6.50
N ILE A 39 -7.68 -4.14 7.76
CA ILE A 39 -8.78 -4.60 8.58
C ILE A 39 -10.13 -4.19 7.95
N ILE A 40 -10.26 -2.93 7.56
CA ILE A 40 -11.48 -2.41 6.93
C ILE A 40 -11.75 -3.15 5.60
N ALA A 41 -10.73 -3.32 4.76
CA ALA A 41 -10.87 -3.99 3.47
C ALA A 41 -11.29 -5.45 3.64
N TYR A 42 -10.72 -6.17 4.60
CA TYR A 42 -11.10 -7.53 4.93
C TYR A 42 -12.57 -7.63 5.33
N PHE A 43 -13.03 -6.76 6.24
CA PHE A 43 -14.43 -6.79 6.66
C PHE A 43 -15.38 -6.43 5.52
N ILE A 44 -15.09 -5.40 4.72
CA ILE A 44 -15.93 -5.07 3.56
C ILE A 44 -16.00 -6.28 2.62
N ALA A 45 -14.85 -6.87 2.28
CA ALA A 45 -14.80 -8.03 1.39
C ALA A 45 -15.57 -9.24 1.94
N SER A 46 -15.56 -9.44 3.26
CA SER A 46 -16.26 -10.57 3.92
C SER A 46 -17.78 -10.46 3.86
N PHE A 47 -18.33 -9.27 3.67
CA PHE A 47 -19.77 -9.03 3.55
C PHE A 47 -20.25 -8.89 2.10
N GLU A 48 -19.32 -8.83 1.14
CA GLU A 48 -19.65 -8.69 -0.27
C GLU A 48 -19.69 -10.04 -0.97
N TRP A 49 -20.66 -10.20 -1.87
CA TRP A 49 -20.77 -11.39 -2.71
C TRP A 49 -19.81 -11.29 -3.91
N ASP A 50 -19.27 -12.43 -4.31
CA ASP A 50 -18.42 -12.54 -5.51
C ASP A 50 -17.17 -11.64 -5.44
N VAL A 51 -16.48 -11.71 -4.31
CA VAL A 51 -15.20 -11.03 -4.05
C VAL A 51 -14.16 -12.06 -3.68
N ASP A 52 -13.00 -11.97 -4.31
CA ASP A 52 -11.83 -12.76 -3.93
C ASP A 52 -11.10 -12.09 -2.75
N ILE A 53 -11.40 -12.58 -1.55
CA ILE A 53 -10.78 -12.06 -0.30
C ILE A 53 -9.26 -12.26 -0.32
N ASN A 54 -8.76 -13.37 -0.87
CA ASN A 54 -7.32 -13.61 -0.94
C ASN A 54 -6.65 -12.56 -1.83
N TYR A 55 -7.29 -12.22 -2.94
CA TYR A 55 -6.82 -11.14 -3.80
C TYR A 55 -6.83 -9.78 -3.09
N VAL A 56 -7.86 -9.46 -2.31
CA VAL A 56 -7.92 -8.20 -1.53
C VAL A 56 -6.74 -8.12 -0.56
N ILE A 57 -6.44 -9.21 0.16
CA ILE A 57 -5.32 -9.26 1.10
C ILE A 57 -3.98 -9.10 0.35
N GLU A 58 -3.76 -9.89 -0.69
CA GLU A 58 -2.51 -9.87 -1.44
C GLU A 58 -2.28 -8.51 -2.13
N ALA A 59 -3.30 -7.94 -2.75
CA ALA A 59 -3.25 -6.62 -3.36
C ALA A 59 -2.96 -5.52 -2.32
N GLY A 60 -3.53 -5.64 -1.13
CA GLY A 60 -3.19 -4.76 -0.01
C GLY A 60 -1.72 -4.85 0.39
N ILE A 61 -1.15 -6.06 0.43
CA ILE A 61 0.29 -6.27 0.69
C ILE A 61 1.13 -5.62 -0.41
N PHE A 62 0.75 -5.76 -1.68
CA PHE A 62 1.44 -5.11 -2.79
C PHE A 62 1.45 -3.59 -2.66
N GLU A 63 0.30 -3.00 -2.33
CA GLU A 63 0.21 -1.56 -2.10
C GLU A 63 1.08 -1.11 -0.91
N PHE A 64 1.13 -1.90 0.16
CA PHE A 64 1.99 -1.63 1.31
C PHE A 64 3.48 -1.67 0.93
N LEU A 65 3.92 -2.71 0.23
CA LEU A 65 5.31 -2.83 -0.23
C LEU A 65 5.69 -1.68 -1.17
N ALA A 66 4.82 -1.33 -2.10
CA ALA A 66 5.04 -0.17 -2.97
C ALA A 66 5.19 1.12 -2.16
N ARG A 67 4.41 1.26 -1.09
CA ARG A 67 4.46 2.44 -0.21
C ARG A 67 5.74 2.50 0.61
N ILE A 68 6.25 1.38 1.08
CA ILE A 68 7.56 1.31 1.76
C ILE A 68 8.68 1.81 0.84
N VAL A 69 8.66 1.39 -0.42
CA VAL A 69 9.67 1.79 -1.42
C VAL A 69 9.58 3.30 -1.74
N VAL A 70 8.37 3.80 -1.94
CA VAL A 70 8.13 5.20 -2.30
C VAL A 70 8.31 6.14 -1.12
N THR A 71 8.11 5.65 0.11
CA THR A 71 8.17 6.41 1.36
C THR A 71 7.19 7.59 1.44
N ASP A 72 7.54 8.66 2.17
CA ASP A 72 6.65 9.78 2.43
C ASP A 72 6.77 10.84 1.31
N ILE A 73 5.91 10.72 0.32
CA ILE A 73 5.72 11.78 -0.68
C ILE A 73 4.37 12.45 -0.40
N ARG A 74 4.38 13.77 -0.41
CA ARG A 74 3.16 14.58 -0.25
C ARG A 74 2.05 14.09 -1.21
N PRO A 75 0.82 13.87 -0.72
CA PRO A 75 -0.23 13.20 -1.50
C PRO A 75 -0.55 13.85 -2.85
N ASP A 76 -0.59 15.19 -2.90
CA ASP A 76 -0.86 15.92 -4.15
C ASP A 76 0.24 15.72 -5.19
N VAL A 77 1.51 15.75 -4.76
CA VAL A 77 2.67 15.48 -5.63
C VAL A 77 2.64 14.03 -6.10
N PHE A 78 2.37 13.08 -5.20
CA PHE A 78 2.27 11.67 -5.54
C PHE A 78 1.17 11.40 -6.58
N HIS A 79 -0.03 11.98 -6.37
CA HIS A 79 -1.13 11.84 -7.33
C HIS A 79 -0.81 12.45 -8.69
N GLN A 80 -0.11 13.57 -8.74
CA GLN A 80 0.30 14.19 -9.99
C GLN A 80 1.34 13.33 -10.73
N ILE A 81 2.32 12.80 -10.00
CA ILE A 81 3.32 11.88 -10.56
C ILE A 81 2.65 10.60 -11.06
N GLN A 82 1.71 10.03 -10.30
CA GLN A 82 0.97 8.84 -10.72
C GLN A 82 0.19 9.05 -12.01
N LYS A 83 -0.43 10.20 -12.20
CA LYS A 83 -1.15 10.50 -13.46
C LYS A 83 -0.25 10.50 -14.67
N THR A 84 0.97 11.01 -14.53
CA THR A 84 1.88 11.27 -15.65
C THR A 84 2.96 10.20 -15.84
N LYS A 85 3.38 9.54 -14.75
CA LYS A 85 4.55 8.65 -14.73
C LYS A 85 4.30 7.31 -14.02
N LYS A 86 3.04 6.88 -13.89
CA LYS A 86 2.66 5.65 -13.18
C LYS A 86 3.51 4.44 -13.60
N LYS A 87 3.72 4.26 -14.90
CA LYS A 87 4.50 3.14 -15.43
C LYS A 87 5.93 3.15 -14.90
N LYS A 88 6.60 4.31 -14.91
CA LYS A 88 7.98 4.45 -14.42
C LYS A 88 8.09 4.21 -12.92
N ILE A 89 7.09 4.66 -12.14
CA ILE A 89 7.06 4.38 -10.68
C ILE A 89 6.93 2.88 -10.45
N ASN A 90 6.02 2.22 -11.14
CA ASN A 90 5.81 0.78 -11.01
C ASN A 90 7.08 -0.01 -11.39
N GLU A 91 7.74 0.35 -12.48
CA GLU A 91 9.01 -0.25 -12.90
C GLU A 91 10.10 -0.06 -11.86
N TRP A 92 10.20 1.13 -11.28
CA TRP A 92 11.15 1.41 -10.21
C TRP A 92 10.83 0.62 -8.94
N VAL A 93 9.58 0.60 -8.49
CA VAL A 93 9.16 -0.19 -7.32
C VAL A 93 9.48 -1.67 -7.51
N LEU A 94 9.20 -2.22 -8.70
CA LEU A 94 9.53 -3.61 -9.01
C LEU A 94 11.02 -3.87 -8.96
N SER A 95 11.85 -2.97 -9.50
CA SER A 95 13.30 -3.14 -9.47
C SER A 95 13.87 -3.15 -8.06
N VAL A 96 13.37 -2.28 -7.18
CA VAL A 96 13.77 -2.25 -5.76
C VAL A 96 13.31 -3.51 -5.02
N LEU A 97 12.09 -3.96 -5.26
CA LEU A 97 11.58 -5.19 -4.63
C LEU A 97 12.38 -6.42 -5.10
N GLU A 98 12.72 -6.49 -6.37
CA GLU A 98 13.47 -7.60 -6.94
C GLU A 98 14.92 -7.64 -6.45
N SER A 99 15.61 -6.48 -6.41
CA SER A 99 17.02 -6.43 -6.04
C SER A 99 17.25 -6.43 -4.53
N ASP A 100 16.46 -5.67 -3.79
CA ASP A 100 16.82 -5.29 -2.41
C ASP A 100 15.94 -5.96 -1.36
N LEU A 101 14.68 -6.24 -1.67
CA LEU A 101 13.72 -6.67 -0.65
C LEU A 101 13.33 -8.14 -0.74
N LEU A 102 13.23 -8.70 -1.93
CA LEU A 102 12.79 -10.07 -2.15
C LEU A 102 13.91 -10.89 -2.78
N PRO A 103 14.31 -12.01 -2.16
CA PRO A 103 15.28 -12.92 -2.78
C PRO A 103 14.68 -13.53 -4.07
N ILE A 104 15.54 -13.95 -4.98
CA ILE A 104 15.18 -14.60 -6.27
C ILE A 104 14.22 -15.79 -6.06
N GLN A 105 14.28 -16.45 -4.91
CA GLN A 105 13.38 -17.55 -4.53
C GLN A 105 11.90 -17.15 -4.43
N ASN A 106 11.60 -15.86 -4.39
CA ASN A 106 10.24 -15.33 -4.37
C ASN A 106 9.74 -14.89 -5.77
N GLY A 107 10.29 -15.47 -6.83
CA GLY A 107 9.91 -15.12 -8.22
C GLY A 107 8.41 -15.23 -8.49
N GLU A 108 7.74 -16.23 -7.92
CA GLU A 108 6.28 -16.38 -8.04
C GLU A 108 5.52 -15.19 -7.41
N PHE A 109 5.96 -14.70 -6.26
CA PHE A 109 5.36 -13.50 -5.63
C PHE A 109 5.56 -12.26 -6.51
N LEU A 110 6.75 -12.07 -7.05
CA LEU A 110 7.04 -10.96 -7.97
C LEU A 110 6.19 -11.02 -9.24
N GLU A 111 5.99 -12.20 -9.81
CA GLU A 111 5.12 -12.36 -10.98
C GLU A 111 3.65 -12.03 -10.66
N ARG A 112 3.13 -12.42 -9.49
CA ARG A 112 1.81 -12.00 -9.04
C ARG A 112 1.73 -10.49 -8.86
N PHE A 113 2.78 -9.86 -8.30
CA PHE A 113 2.84 -8.41 -8.17
C PHE A 113 2.88 -7.69 -9.52
N LYS A 114 3.67 -8.17 -10.49
CA LYS A 114 3.67 -7.65 -11.85
C LYS A 114 2.28 -7.76 -12.49
N LYS A 115 1.62 -8.89 -12.31
CA LYS A 115 0.25 -9.11 -12.79
C LYS A 115 -0.73 -8.13 -12.14
N TYR A 116 -0.66 -7.95 -10.85
CA TYR A 116 -1.47 -6.97 -10.12
C TYR A 116 -1.32 -5.55 -10.66
N LEU A 117 -0.09 -5.09 -10.89
CA LEU A 117 0.17 -3.74 -11.41
C LEU A 117 -0.40 -3.50 -12.81
N ASN A 118 -0.53 -4.55 -13.61
CA ASN A 118 -0.96 -4.48 -15.00
C ASN A 118 -2.40 -4.98 -15.23
N SER A 119 -3.01 -5.65 -14.26
CA SER A 119 -4.37 -6.19 -14.39
C SER A 119 -5.43 -5.09 -14.28
N LYS A 120 -6.50 -5.28 -15.07
CA LYS A 120 -7.75 -4.51 -14.97
C LYS A 120 -8.91 -5.39 -14.53
N ASP A 121 -8.63 -6.64 -14.20
CA ASP A 121 -9.64 -7.62 -13.85
C ASP A 121 -10.18 -7.34 -12.45
N HIS A 122 -10.22 -7.76 -11.50
CA HIS A 122 -10.56 -7.52 -10.09
C HIS A 122 -11.06 -6.09 -9.76
N LYS A 123 -12.05 -5.57 -10.49
CA LYS A 123 -12.55 -4.20 -10.29
C LYS A 123 -13.23 -4.00 -8.95
N LYS A 124 -13.96 -5.01 -8.45
CA LYS A 124 -14.63 -4.99 -7.16
C LYS A 124 -13.63 -4.88 -6.02
N GLU A 125 -12.62 -5.73 -6.03
CA GLU A 125 -11.54 -5.77 -5.03
C GLU A 125 -10.76 -4.45 -5.00
N ALA A 126 -10.49 -3.88 -6.16
CA ALA A 126 -9.85 -2.56 -6.26
C ALA A 126 -10.72 -1.45 -5.66
N VAL A 127 -12.04 -1.50 -5.83
CA VAL A 127 -12.98 -0.55 -5.22
C VAL A 127 -12.99 -0.71 -3.70
N ILE A 128 -12.98 -1.94 -3.18
CA ILE A 128 -12.91 -2.24 -1.75
C ILE A 128 -11.64 -1.65 -1.13
N LEU A 129 -10.47 -1.92 -1.73
CA LEU A 129 -9.19 -1.38 -1.26
C LEU A 129 -9.18 0.15 -1.28
N LYS A 130 -9.74 0.75 -2.32
CA LYS A 130 -9.86 2.21 -2.41
C LYS A 130 -10.78 2.78 -1.34
N ALA A 131 -11.92 2.16 -1.09
CA ALA A 131 -12.87 2.55 -0.04
C ALA A 131 -12.23 2.46 1.35
N ALA A 132 -11.56 1.35 1.64
CA ALA A 132 -10.84 1.15 2.90
C ALA A 132 -9.72 2.17 3.10
N SER A 133 -8.97 2.48 2.03
CA SER A 133 -7.94 3.53 2.06
C SER A 133 -8.53 4.92 2.32
N TYR A 134 -9.68 5.22 1.72
CA TYR A 134 -10.39 6.48 1.94
C TYR A 134 -10.87 6.61 3.39
N LEU A 135 -11.49 5.57 3.94
CA LEU A 135 -11.98 5.56 5.33
C LEU A 135 -10.83 5.74 6.32
N SER A 136 -9.71 5.04 6.12
CA SER A 136 -8.51 5.18 6.97
C SER A 136 -7.96 6.61 6.92
N THR A 137 -7.86 7.21 5.72
CA THR A 137 -7.40 8.58 5.56
C THR A 137 -8.37 9.59 6.15
N ARG A 138 -9.69 9.35 6.05
CA ARG A 138 -10.71 10.22 6.63
C ARG A 138 -10.64 10.22 8.16
N TRP A 139 -10.34 9.07 8.76
CA TRP A 139 -10.13 8.97 10.20
C TRP A 139 -8.90 9.77 10.63
N GLU A 140 -7.77 9.63 9.95
CA GLU A 140 -6.57 10.44 10.20
C GLU A 140 -6.85 11.95 10.06
N PHE A 141 -7.58 12.34 9.01
CA PHE A 141 -7.98 13.72 8.79
C PHE A 141 -8.73 14.30 10.00
N ASN A 142 -9.67 13.54 10.56
CA ASN A 142 -10.42 13.98 11.73
C ASN A 142 -9.51 14.19 12.97
N ILE A 143 -8.44 13.41 13.10
CA ILE A 143 -7.47 13.58 14.20
C ILE A 143 -6.57 14.81 13.99
N VAL A 144 -6.16 15.05 12.76
CA VAL A 144 -5.27 16.18 12.42
C VAL A 144 -6.00 17.53 12.55
N TYR A 145 -7.31 17.55 12.30
CA TYR A 145 -8.12 18.78 12.28
C TYR A 145 -9.05 18.94 13.49
N GLN A 146 -8.84 18.19 14.55
CA GLN A 146 -9.44 18.44 15.88
C GLN A 146 -8.58 19.43 16.67
#